data_24194def10f38ffd03bec721e2118156
#
_entry.id   24194def10f38ffd03bec721e2118156
#
_cell.length_a   1.000
_cell.length_b   1.000
_cell.length_c   1.000
_cell.angle_alpha   90.00
_cell.angle_beta   90.00
_cell.angle_gamma   90.00
#
_symmetry.space_group_name_H-M   'P 1'
#
loop_
_entity.id
_entity.type
_entity.pdbx_description
1 polymer ?
#
loop_
_entity_poly.entity_id
_entity_poly.type
_entity_poly.pdbx_seq_one_letter_code
_entity_poly.pdbx_strand_id
1 'polypeptide(L)'
;MGVIADIQPPNMETRIAILQKKCSQKGYHVNIKVLSLIAEKITNNIREMEGMLNRIISYSTLVGGDPNDMNIVNDALKDYAEATSDIITIDQIVQATCEYFRVSKEDLIGKKKNKEIVVPRQICIYLICDLLGQSVPLVSIGEYFGKRDHTTVMHARDKISEDVKNNDVIAAQVKDIRDKIYNR
;
A
#
# COMPACT_ATOMS: atom_id res chain seq x y z
N MET A 1 -28.07 -0.15 20.59
CA MET A 1 -27.09 0.92 20.54
C MET A 1 -25.75 0.29 20.17
N GLY A 2 -25.27 0.49 18.95
CA GLY A 2 -23.94 0.02 18.52
C GLY A 2 -22.91 1.06 18.90
N VAL A 3 -21.83 0.64 19.59
CA VAL A 3 -20.68 1.47 19.84
C VAL A 3 -19.82 1.48 18.58
N ILE A 4 -19.67 2.64 17.95
CA ILE A 4 -18.71 2.84 16.84
C ILE A 4 -17.36 3.06 17.50
N ALA A 5 -16.49 2.04 17.49
CA ALA A 5 -15.10 2.19 17.87
C ALA A 5 -14.30 2.58 16.63
N ASP A 6 -13.72 3.79 16.64
CA ASP A 6 -12.76 4.22 15.63
C ASP A 6 -11.42 3.52 15.92
N ILE A 7 -11.08 2.53 15.10
CA ILE A 7 -9.83 1.77 15.23
C ILE A 7 -8.74 2.51 14.47
N GLN A 8 -7.99 3.35 15.17
CA GLN A 8 -6.82 4.02 14.60
C GLN A 8 -5.62 3.05 14.50
N PRO A 9 -4.74 3.22 13.50
CA PRO A 9 -3.52 2.44 13.42
C PRO A 9 -2.66 2.67 14.68
N PRO A 10 -2.00 1.62 15.21
CA PRO A 10 -1.24 1.71 16.44
C PRO A 10 -0.06 2.69 16.29
N ASN A 11 0.20 3.47 17.32
CA ASN A 11 1.38 4.32 17.39
C ASN A 11 2.67 3.47 17.47
N MET A 12 3.84 4.12 17.37
CA MET A 12 5.13 3.44 17.36
C MET A 12 5.37 2.59 18.62
N GLU A 13 5.03 3.11 19.81
CA GLU A 13 5.20 2.39 21.06
C GLU A 13 4.35 1.12 21.13
N THR A 14 3.10 1.22 20.70
CA THR A 14 2.19 0.06 20.60
C THR A 14 2.71 -0.98 19.60
N ARG A 15 3.26 -0.56 18.46
CA ARG A 15 3.86 -1.47 17.48
C ARG A 15 5.05 -2.22 18.08
N ILE A 16 5.93 -1.54 18.79
CA ILE A 16 7.07 -2.16 19.48
C ILE A 16 6.58 -3.16 20.54
N ALA A 17 5.58 -2.80 21.34
CA ALA A 17 5.00 -3.68 22.35
C ALA A 17 4.39 -4.95 21.74
N ILE A 18 3.73 -4.84 20.59
CA ILE A 18 3.21 -5.99 19.83
C ILE A 18 4.34 -6.94 19.43
N LEU A 19 5.44 -6.40 18.87
CA LEU A 19 6.61 -7.18 18.47
C LEU A 19 7.29 -7.85 19.66
N GLN A 20 7.44 -7.14 20.78
CA GLN A 20 7.99 -7.70 22.05
C GLN A 20 7.14 -8.87 22.55
N LYS A 21 5.81 -8.70 22.57
CA LYS A 21 4.88 -9.77 22.96
C LYS A 21 5.03 -10.98 22.04
N LYS A 22 5.19 -10.76 20.73
CA LYS A 22 5.41 -11.83 19.76
C LYS A 22 6.73 -12.57 19.99
N CYS A 23 7.82 -11.84 20.28
CA CYS A 23 9.10 -12.43 20.64
C CYS A 23 8.96 -13.31 21.89
N SER A 24 8.33 -12.80 22.95
CA SER A 24 8.12 -13.55 24.21
C SER A 24 7.30 -14.82 24.00
N GLN A 25 6.25 -14.77 23.16
CA GLN A 25 5.41 -15.93 22.86
C GLN A 25 6.14 -17.04 22.09
N LYS A 26 7.12 -16.67 21.27
CA LYS A 26 7.89 -17.61 20.42
C LYS A 26 9.28 -17.94 20.98
N GLY A 27 9.66 -17.37 22.11
CA GLY A 27 10.98 -17.55 22.72
C GLY A 27 12.11 -16.89 21.92
N TYR A 28 11.81 -15.83 21.16
CA TYR A 28 12.81 -15.11 20.37
C TYR A 28 13.52 -14.05 21.25
N HIS A 29 14.85 -13.98 21.15
CA HIS A 29 15.67 -12.99 21.82
C HIS A 29 16.10 -11.89 20.84
N VAL A 30 15.22 -10.94 20.60
CA VAL A 30 15.46 -9.80 19.70
C VAL A 30 15.49 -8.50 20.51
N ASN A 31 16.54 -7.70 20.32
CA ASN A 31 16.73 -6.46 21.07
C ASN A 31 15.78 -5.36 20.62
N ILE A 32 15.58 -4.37 21.48
CA ILE A 32 14.67 -3.26 21.24
C ILE A 32 15.04 -2.44 19.99
N LYS A 33 16.33 -2.35 19.64
CA LYS A 33 16.79 -1.59 18.47
C LYS A 33 16.26 -2.19 17.17
N VAL A 34 16.30 -3.51 17.04
CA VAL A 34 15.77 -4.22 15.87
C VAL A 34 14.24 -4.09 15.81
N LEU A 35 13.55 -4.24 16.94
CA LEU A 35 12.10 -4.09 17.00
C LEU A 35 11.66 -2.66 16.67
N SER A 36 12.39 -1.65 17.13
CA SER A 36 12.15 -0.25 16.78
C SER A 36 12.33 0.02 15.29
N LEU A 37 13.38 -0.56 14.68
CA LEU A 37 13.64 -0.41 13.24
C LEU A 37 12.51 -1.03 12.40
N ILE A 38 12.01 -2.21 12.77
CA ILE A 38 10.84 -2.83 12.12
C ILE A 38 9.60 -1.94 12.27
N ALA A 39 9.34 -1.46 13.48
CA ALA A 39 8.18 -0.62 13.78
C ALA A 39 8.23 0.76 13.09
N GLU A 40 9.41 1.29 12.83
CA GLU A 40 9.62 2.53 12.07
C GLU A 40 9.35 2.32 10.57
N LYS A 41 9.88 1.24 10.01
CA LYS A 41 9.78 0.93 8.58
C LYS A 41 8.37 0.48 8.16
N ILE A 42 7.65 -0.23 9.03
CA ILE A 42 6.33 -0.79 8.73
C ILE A 42 5.29 -0.17 9.65
N THR A 43 4.53 0.80 9.13
CA THR A 43 3.62 1.63 9.94
C THR A 43 2.16 1.19 9.89
N ASN A 44 1.73 0.53 8.82
CA ASN A 44 0.30 0.38 8.51
C ASN A 44 -0.23 -1.06 8.61
N ASN A 45 0.63 -2.04 8.85
CA ASN A 45 0.23 -3.45 8.83
C ASN A 45 0.96 -4.29 9.88
N ILE A 46 0.23 -4.68 10.94
CA ILE A 46 0.77 -5.50 12.04
C ILE A 46 1.24 -6.87 11.53
N ARG A 47 0.52 -7.49 10.59
CA ARG A 47 0.92 -8.80 10.03
C ARG A 47 2.23 -8.71 9.24
N GLU A 48 2.44 -7.60 8.58
CA GLU A 48 3.65 -7.31 7.84
C GLU A 48 4.85 -7.10 8.78
N MET A 49 4.65 -6.38 9.89
CA MET A 49 5.66 -6.26 10.96
C MET A 49 6.05 -7.63 11.53
N GLU A 50 5.06 -8.48 11.84
CA GLU A 50 5.29 -9.84 12.32
C GLU A 50 6.00 -10.71 11.27
N GLY A 51 5.64 -10.54 10.00
CA GLY A 51 6.29 -11.19 8.86
C GLY A 51 7.76 -10.81 8.76
N MET A 52 8.08 -9.52 8.90
CA MET A 52 9.46 -9.01 8.89
C MET A 52 10.27 -9.56 10.07
N LEU A 53 9.71 -9.57 11.29
CA LEU A 53 10.36 -10.17 12.45
C LEU A 53 10.70 -11.64 12.20
N ASN A 54 9.75 -12.43 11.70
CA ASN A 54 9.99 -13.84 11.36
C ASN A 54 11.06 -13.98 10.28
N ARG A 55 11.09 -13.12 9.26
CA ARG A 55 12.09 -13.12 8.20
C ARG A 55 13.50 -12.87 8.74
N ILE A 56 13.69 -11.85 9.59
CA ILE A 56 14.99 -11.58 10.22
C ILE A 56 15.48 -12.79 11.01
N ILE A 57 14.60 -13.41 11.81
CA ILE A 57 14.95 -14.60 12.60
C ILE A 57 15.29 -15.78 11.70
N SER A 58 14.50 -16.03 10.66
CA SER A 58 14.76 -17.12 9.72
C SER A 58 16.05 -16.90 8.94
N TYR A 59 16.31 -15.67 8.50
CA TYR A 59 17.53 -15.32 7.78
C TYR A 59 18.76 -15.46 8.68
N SER A 60 18.71 -14.95 9.92
CA SER A 60 19.80 -15.11 10.90
C SER A 60 20.11 -16.60 11.17
N THR A 61 19.07 -17.44 11.29
CA THR A 61 19.23 -18.89 11.47
C THR A 61 19.88 -19.53 10.24
N LEU A 62 19.49 -19.12 9.04
CA LEU A 62 20.01 -19.67 7.78
C LEU A 62 21.50 -19.35 7.59
N VAL A 63 21.93 -18.13 7.95
CA VAL A 63 23.34 -17.70 7.83
C VAL A 63 24.17 -18.06 9.07
N GLY A 64 23.56 -18.69 10.10
CA GLY A 64 24.24 -19.06 11.34
C GLY A 64 24.65 -17.86 12.20
N GLY A 65 23.90 -16.74 12.12
CA GLY A 65 24.19 -15.48 12.80
C GLY A 65 23.18 -15.12 13.89
N ASP A 66 23.39 -13.96 14.53
CA ASP A 66 22.52 -13.42 15.56
C ASP A 66 21.43 -12.51 14.92
N PRO A 67 20.14 -12.71 15.25
CA PRO A 67 19.06 -11.82 14.79
C PRO A 67 19.21 -10.36 15.28
N ASN A 68 20.15 -10.10 16.17
CA ASN A 68 20.50 -8.77 16.69
C ASN A 68 21.67 -8.11 15.94
N ASP A 69 22.34 -8.83 15.04
CA ASP A 69 23.39 -8.26 14.20
C ASP A 69 22.75 -7.34 13.14
N MET A 70 23.12 -6.06 13.21
CA MET A 70 22.57 -5.02 12.32
C MET A 70 22.90 -5.26 10.85
N ASN A 71 23.98 -5.96 10.52
CA ASN A 71 24.29 -6.30 9.12
C ASN A 71 23.25 -7.32 8.61
N ILE A 72 23.01 -8.38 9.39
CA ILE A 72 21.98 -9.40 9.09
C ILE A 72 20.59 -8.75 8.99
N VAL A 73 20.25 -7.87 9.91
CA VAL A 73 18.97 -7.14 9.91
C VAL A 73 18.84 -6.27 8.67
N ASN A 74 19.89 -5.52 8.31
CA ASN A 74 19.87 -4.66 7.14
C ASN A 74 19.78 -5.46 5.83
N ASP A 75 20.49 -6.57 5.71
CA ASP A 75 20.39 -7.46 4.55
C ASP A 75 18.97 -8.03 4.41
N ALA A 76 18.38 -8.53 5.50
CA ALA A 76 17.01 -9.03 5.49
C ALA A 76 15.98 -7.94 5.12
N LEU A 77 16.21 -6.70 5.58
CA LEU A 77 15.38 -5.54 5.25
C LEU A 77 15.58 -5.08 3.79
N LYS A 78 16.80 -5.15 3.27
CA LYS A 78 17.10 -4.80 1.87
C LYS A 78 16.38 -5.75 0.91
N ASP A 79 16.54 -7.03 1.11
CA ASP A 79 15.85 -8.06 0.33
C ASP A 79 14.32 -7.90 0.38
N TYR A 80 13.80 -7.45 1.55
CA TYR A 80 12.38 -7.17 1.70
C TYR A 80 11.98 -5.91 0.93
N ALA A 81 12.76 -4.84 0.99
CA ALA A 81 12.51 -3.62 0.23
C ALA A 81 12.57 -3.88 -1.28
N GLU A 82 13.51 -4.70 -1.75
CA GLU A 82 13.58 -5.12 -3.15
C GLU A 82 12.38 -5.99 -3.54
N ALA A 83 11.99 -6.97 -2.71
CA ALA A 83 10.82 -7.82 -2.95
C ALA A 83 9.49 -7.06 -2.86
N THR A 84 9.42 -5.96 -2.09
CA THR A 84 8.23 -5.10 -1.96
C THR A 84 8.24 -3.93 -2.94
N SER A 85 9.38 -3.60 -3.56
CA SER A 85 9.45 -2.58 -4.63
C SER A 85 8.63 -2.97 -5.85
N ASP A 86 8.45 -4.28 -6.07
CA ASP A 86 7.59 -4.81 -7.14
C ASP A 86 6.09 -4.83 -6.77
N ILE A 87 5.75 -4.54 -5.50
CA ILE A 87 4.35 -4.46 -5.07
C ILE A 87 3.81 -3.07 -5.39
N ILE A 88 3.01 -3.01 -6.43
CA ILE A 88 2.29 -1.79 -6.79
C ILE A 88 1.34 -1.40 -5.66
N THR A 89 1.40 -0.13 -5.23
CA THR A 89 0.55 0.43 -4.17
C THR A 89 -0.46 1.44 -4.72
N ILE A 90 -1.54 1.69 -3.97
CA ILE A 90 -2.51 2.74 -4.32
C ILE A 90 -1.80 4.10 -4.49
N ASP A 91 -0.88 4.44 -3.57
CA ASP A 91 -0.17 5.73 -3.61
C ASP A 91 0.69 5.87 -4.87
N GLN A 92 1.34 4.82 -5.34
CA GLN A 92 2.10 4.82 -6.59
C GLN A 92 1.20 5.04 -7.82
N ILE A 93 0.03 4.39 -7.86
CA ILE A 93 -0.96 4.57 -8.95
C ILE A 93 -1.49 6.01 -8.94
N VAL A 94 -1.85 6.52 -7.75
CA VAL A 94 -2.33 7.90 -7.57
C VAL A 94 -1.27 8.89 -8.01
N GLN A 95 -0.01 8.72 -7.59
CA GLN A 95 1.08 9.60 -7.95
C GLN A 95 1.34 9.58 -9.47
N ALA A 96 1.42 8.41 -10.10
CA ALA A 96 1.61 8.29 -11.54
C ALA A 96 0.47 8.98 -12.32
N THR A 97 -0.77 8.84 -11.84
CA THR A 97 -1.94 9.51 -12.43
C THR A 97 -1.88 11.02 -12.26
N CYS A 98 -1.53 11.51 -11.07
CA CYS A 98 -1.36 12.94 -10.79
C CYS A 98 -0.30 13.58 -11.70
N GLU A 99 0.85 12.92 -11.86
CA GLU A 99 1.94 13.37 -12.72
C GLU A 99 1.54 13.39 -14.20
N TYR A 100 0.83 12.36 -14.67
CA TYR A 100 0.40 12.26 -16.06
C TYR A 100 -0.58 13.39 -16.42
N PHE A 101 -1.60 13.61 -15.59
CA PHE A 101 -2.63 14.61 -15.84
C PHE A 101 -2.27 16.01 -15.29
N ARG A 102 -1.13 16.16 -14.58
CA ARG A 102 -0.72 17.41 -13.92
C ARG A 102 -1.76 17.94 -12.95
N VAL A 103 -2.38 17.06 -12.18
CA VAL A 103 -3.37 17.38 -11.13
C VAL A 103 -2.80 17.12 -9.75
N SER A 104 -3.26 17.87 -8.74
CA SER A 104 -2.84 17.61 -7.36
C SER A 104 -3.50 16.35 -6.79
N LYS A 105 -2.86 15.71 -5.81
CA LYS A 105 -3.41 14.55 -5.10
C LYS A 105 -4.72 14.93 -4.39
N GLU A 106 -4.78 16.12 -3.77
CA GLU A 106 -5.94 16.64 -3.06
C GLU A 106 -7.14 16.82 -4.00
N ASP A 107 -6.90 17.26 -5.23
CA ASP A 107 -7.95 17.41 -6.24
C ASP A 107 -8.41 16.06 -6.76
N LEU A 108 -7.47 15.16 -7.01
CA LEU A 108 -7.77 13.83 -7.52
C LEU A 108 -8.64 13.02 -6.54
N ILE A 109 -8.28 13.00 -5.25
CA ILE A 109 -9.03 12.28 -4.22
C ILE A 109 -10.23 13.04 -3.69
N GLY A 110 -10.27 14.37 -3.85
CA GLY A 110 -11.29 15.27 -3.32
C GLY A 110 -12.65 15.20 -4.02
N LYS A 111 -13.52 16.16 -3.68
CA LYS A 111 -14.93 16.20 -4.14
C LYS A 111 -15.15 17.00 -5.43
N LYS A 112 -14.11 17.54 -6.06
CA LYS A 112 -14.24 18.30 -7.31
C LYS A 112 -14.92 17.49 -8.40
N LYS A 113 -15.81 18.14 -9.19
CA LYS A 113 -16.67 17.50 -10.22
C LYS A 113 -16.39 17.96 -11.65
N ASN A 114 -15.40 18.82 -11.89
CA ASN A 114 -15.02 19.26 -13.24
C ASN A 114 -14.37 18.12 -14.02
N LYS A 115 -14.55 18.10 -15.33
CA LYS A 115 -14.08 17.02 -16.22
C LYS A 115 -12.58 16.77 -16.13
N GLU A 116 -11.80 17.84 -15.94
CA GLU A 116 -10.34 17.80 -15.79
C GLU A 116 -9.87 16.99 -14.58
N ILE A 117 -10.75 16.76 -13.60
CA ILE A 117 -10.45 15.95 -12.39
C ILE A 117 -11.23 14.64 -12.38
N VAL A 118 -12.46 14.64 -12.91
CA VAL A 118 -13.33 13.43 -12.87
C VAL A 118 -12.77 12.31 -13.75
N VAL A 119 -12.31 12.63 -14.97
CA VAL A 119 -11.75 11.62 -15.88
C VAL A 119 -10.44 11.03 -15.32
N PRO A 120 -9.43 11.81 -14.90
CA PRO A 120 -8.26 11.31 -14.21
C PRO A 120 -8.58 10.44 -12.99
N ARG A 121 -9.55 10.86 -12.17
CA ARG A 121 -10.00 10.08 -11.01
C ARG A 121 -10.59 8.73 -11.40
N GLN A 122 -11.43 8.68 -12.43
CA GLN A 122 -12.01 7.43 -12.91
C GLN A 122 -10.95 6.49 -13.46
N ILE A 123 -9.97 7.01 -14.22
CA ILE A 123 -8.82 6.23 -14.72
C ILE A 123 -7.99 5.69 -13.55
N CYS A 124 -7.70 6.54 -12.54
CA CYS A 124 -6.98 6.12 -11.35
C CYS A 124 -7.69 4.98 -10.61
N ILE A 125 -8.99 5.11 -10.36
CA ILE A 125 -9.82 4.07 -9.74
C ILE A 125 -9.80 2.78 -10.56
N TYR A 126 -9.94 2.87 -11.87
CA TYR A 126 -9.85 1.73 -12.78
C TYR A 126 -8.51 1.01 -12.65
N LEU A 127 -7.39 1.76 -12.71
CA LEU A 127 -6.05 1.19 -12.57
C LEU A 127 -5.83 0.54 -11.20
N ILE A 128 -6.36 1.11 -10.11
CA ILE A 128 -6.30 0.48 -8.79
C ILE A 128 -7.04 -0.85 -8.79
N CYS A 129 -8.26 -0.89 -9.33
CA CYS A 129 -9.04 -2.13 -9.42
C CYS A 129 -8.39 -3.18 -10.33
N ASP A 130 -7.76 -2.75 -11.41
CA ASP A 130 -7.14 -3.63 -12.39
C ASP A 130 -5.79 -4.19 -11.90
N LEU A 131 -4.93 -3.35 -11.34
CA LEU A 131 -3.58 -3.74 -10.92
C LEU A 131 -3.54 -4.41 -9.55
N LEU A 132 -4.42 -4.00 -8.62
CA LEU A 132 -4.45 -4.55 -7.26
C LEU A 132 -5.54 -5.62 -7.07
N GLY A 133 -6.51 -5.69 -7.96
CA GLY A 133 -7.54 -6.72 -7.99
C GLY A 133 -8.27 -6.88 -6.65
N GLN A 134 -8.40 -8.13 -6.20
CA GLN A 134 -9.09 -8.46 -4.95
C GLN A 134 -8.31 -8.10 -3.68
N SER A 135 -7.05 -7.69 -3.79
CA SER A 135 -6.22 -7.29 -2.64
C SER A 135 -6.74 -6.02 -1.96
N VAL A 136 -7.51 -5.19 -2.69
CA VAL A 136 -8.08 -3.95 -2.18
C VAL A 136 -9.60 -3.94 -2.37
N PRO A 137 -10.39 -4.02 -1.29
CA PRO A 137 -11.85 -3.94 -1.37
C PRO A 137 -12.32 -2.61 -1.97
N LEU A 138 -13.40 -2.63 -2.77
CA LEU A 138 -13.98 -1.42 -3.37
C LEU A 138 -14.39 -0.36 -2.33
N VAL A 139 -14.80 -0.79 -1.14
CA VAL A 139 -15.12 0.10 -0.02
C VAL A 139 -13.89 0.89 0.40
N SER A 140 -12.72 0.24 0.55
CA SER A 140 -11.47 0.89 0.92
C SER A 140 -11.00 1.89 -0.15
N ILE A 141 -11.20 1.56 -1.43
CA ILE A 141 -10.94 2.51 -2.53
C ILE A 141 -11.87 3.73 -2.40
N GLY A 142 -13.16 3.51 -2.12
CA GLY A 142 -14.11 4.59 -1.91
C GLY A 142 -13.73 5.51 -0.75
N GLU A 143 -13.30 4.94 0.37
CA GLU A 143 -12.80 5.69 1.53
C GLU A 143 -11.58 6.54 1.17
N TYR A 144 -10.61 5.97 0.46
CA TYR A 144 -9.42 6.67 -0.01
C TYR A 144 -9.77 7.87 -0.90
N PHE A 145 -10.77 7.74 -1.79
CA PHE A 145 -11.24 8.81 -2.68
C PHE A 145 -12.31 9.72 -2.07
N GLY A 146 -12.14 10.12 -0.82
CA GLY A 146 -12.97 11.14 -0.15
C GLY A 146 -14.31 10.60 0.35
N LYS A 147 -14.33 9.39 0.87
CA LYS A 147 -15.50 8.67 1.41
C LYS A 147 -16.61 8.52 0.38
N ARG A 148 -16.24 8.04 -0.81
CA ARG A 148 -17.20 7.70 -1.87
C ARG A 148 -17.78 6.33 -1.62
N ASP A 149 -19.05 6.18 -2.00
CA ASP A 149 -19.70 4.87 -1.98
C ASP A 149 -19.01 3.89 -2.95
N HIS A 150 -18.98 2.60 -2.58
CA HIS A 150 -18.41 1.53 -3.40
C HIS A 150 -19.08 1.42 -4.78
N THR A 151 -20.36 1.81 -4.90
CA THR A 151 -21.09 1.85 -6.18
C THR A 151 -20.48 2.91 -7.10
N THR A 152 -20.03 4.05 -6.57
CA THR A 152 -19.31 5.08 -7.35
C THR A 152 -17.98 4.55 -7.88
N VAL A 153 -17.25 3.76 -7.08
CA VAL A 153 -15.99 3.11 -7.48
C VAL A 153 -16.26 2.09 -8.59
N MET A 154 -17.29 1.28 -8.42
CA MET A 154 -17.71 0.27 -9.40
C MET A 154 -18.09 0.92 -10.73
N HIS A 155 -18.92 1.96 -10.72
CA HIS A 155 -19.29 2.72 -11.92
C HIS A 155 -18.08 3.36 -12.62
N ALA A 156 -17.13 3.90 -11.85
CA ALA A 156 -15.90 4.46 -12.44
C ALA A 156 -15.07 3.39 -13.14
N ARG A 157 -14.88 2.23 -12.50
CA ARG A 157 -14.18 1.07 -13.05
C ARG A 157 -14.85 0.59 -14.34
N ASP A 158 -16.16 0.34 -14.29
CA ASP A 158 -16.90 -0.27 -15.42
C ASP A 158 -16.92 0.69 -16.61
N LYS A 159 -17.11 1.99 -16.36
CA LYS A 159 -17.06 3.02 -17.40
C LYS A 159 -15.71 3.05 -18.12
N ILE A 160 -14.60 3.13 -17.36
CA ILE A 160 -13.27 3.19 -17.98
C ILE A 160 -12.94 1.86 -18.66
N SER A 161 -13.37 0.72 -18.12
CA SER A 161 -13.22 -0.60 -18.77
C SER A 161 -13.91 -0.65 -20.14
N GLU A 162 -15.05 0.03 -20.28
CA GLU A 162 -15.74 0.17 -21.56
C GLU A 162 -15.05 1.20 -22.48
N ASP A 163 -14.68 2.36 -21.90
CA ASP A 163 -14.00 3.43 -22.65
C ASP A 163 -12.65 2.96 -23.23
N VAL A 164 -11.89 2.11 -22.54
CA VAL A 164 -10.62 1.53 -23.01
C VAL A 164 -10.83 0.69 -24.29
N LYS A 165 -12.01 0.09 -24.48
CA LYS A 165 -12.32 -0.71 -25.67
C LYS A 165 -12.79 0.14 -26.87
N ASN A 166 -13.38 1.30 -26.59
CA ASN A 166 -14.11 2.09 -27.58
C ASN A 166 -13.51 3.47 -27.82
N ASN A 167 -12.46 3.87 -27.09
CA ASN A 167 -11.85 5.20 -27.14
C ASN A 167 -10.32 5.09 -27.07
N ASP A 168 -9.68 5.27 -28.22
CA ASP A 168 -8.22 5.17 -28.35
C ASP A 168 -7.46 6.14 -27.44
N VAL A 169 -8.03 7.33 -27.18
CA VAL A 169 -7.40 8.32 -26.29
C VAL A 169 -7.36 7.80 -24.85
N ILE A 170 -8.47 7.28 -24.34
CA ILE A 170 -8.50 6.69 -22.98
C ILE A 170 -7.61 5.45 -22.89
N ALA A 171 -7.63 4.61 -23.92
CA ALA A 171 -6.77 3.43 -24.00
C ALA A 171 -5.27 3.81 -23.92
N ALA A 172 -4.86 4.82 -24.69
CA ALA A 172 -3.49 5.34 -24.67
C ALA A 172 -3.12 5.91 -23.28
N GLN A 173 -4.01 6.74 -22.68
CA GLN A 173 -3.77 7.30 -21.35
C GLN A 173 -3.59 6.22 -20.28
N VAL A 174 -4.45 5.21 -20.27
CA VAL A 174 -4.37 4.07 -19.33
C VAL A 174 -3.06 3.32 -19.53
N LYS A 175 -2.66 3.07 -20.77
CA LYS A 175 -1.41 2.40 -21.11
C LYS A 175 -0.20 3.21 -20.63
N ASP A 176 -0.13 4.50 -20.94
CA ASP A 176 0.99 5.36 -20.59
C ASP A 176 1.18 5.45 -19.05
N ILE A 177 0.07 5.56 -18.31
CA ILE A 177 0.13 5.59 -16.84
C ILE A 177 0.58 4.23 -16.30
N ARG A 178 0.11 3.12 -16.87
CA ARG A 178 0.54 1.77 -16.49
C ARG A 178 2.03 1.58 -16.74
N ASP A 179 2.52 1.95 -17.90
CA ASP A 179 3.94 1.87 -18.25
C ASP A 179 4.80 2.71 -17.29
N LYS A 180 4.31 3.89 -16.90
CA LYS A 180 4.97 4.74 -15.89
C LYS A 180 5.00 4.12 -14.49
N ILE A 181 4.01 3.32 -14.10
CA ILE A 181 3.98 2.62 -12.82
C ILE A 181 5.04 1.50 -12.80
N TYR A 182 5.18 0.74 -13.89
CA TYR A 182 6.11 -0.39 -13.98
C TYR A 182 7.59 0.02 -14.27
N ASN A 183 7.82 1.20 -14.83
CA ASN A 183 9.17 1.67 -15.21
C ASN A 183 9.77 2.65 -14.17
N ARG A 184 9.36 2.56 -12.92
CA ARG A 184 9.92 3.37 -11.82
C ARG A 184 11.09 2.72 -11.12
#